data_105d81c08e2f04ebf74a0d1c5f3ea3fa
#
_entry.id   105d81c08e2f04ebf74a0d1c5f3ea3fa
#
_cell.length_a   1.000
_cell.length_b   1.000
_cell.length_c   1.000
_cell.angle_alpha   90.00
_cell.angle_beta   90.00
_cell.angle_gamma   90.00
#
_symmetry.space_group_name_H-M   'P 1'
#
loop_
_entity.id
_entity.type
_entity.pdbx_description
1 polymer ?
#
loop_
_entity_poly.entity_id
_entity_poly.type
_entity_poly.pdbx_seq_one_letter_code
_entity_poly.pdbx_strand_id
1 'polypeptide(L)'
;MNASLGNPEAMIYARSSLKPFQAIASVRNGAELSDERLARAGAPHVGSQRHQDLAAAVLESTGLDESALRCPTAWPQDEPTFFARVREGLDKNQLAFNCSGKHSAFLSACVASGWDQESYLDPSHPLQQAVMDAVVEFSGSPIGNIAIDGCGAPVPQMPLV
;
A
#
# COMPACT_ATOMS: atom_id res chain seq x y z
N MET A 1 6.34 -34.84 -0.80
CA MET A 1 7.14 -34.68 0.43
C MET A 1 7.39 -33.19 0.59
N ASN A 2 6.78 -32.56 1.59
CA ASN A 2 7.01 -31.15 1.87
C ASN A 2 8.24 -31.05 2.77
N ALA A 3 9.30 -30.45 2.26
CA ALA A 3 10.47 -30.15 3.07
C ALA A 3 10.21 -28.84 3.83
N SER A 4 10.37 -28.87 5.15
CA SER A 4 10.31 -27.67 5.99
C SER A 4 11.69 -27.46 6.64
N LEU A 5 12.19 -26.23 6.60
CA LEU A 5 13.40 -25.82 7.29
C LEU A 5 13.08 -24.60 8.16
N GLY A 6 13.35 -24.67 9.45
CA GLY A 6 13.02 -23.65 10.42
C GLY A 6 11.67 -23.88 11.12
N ASN A 7 11.11 -22.81 11.70
CA ASN A 7 9.81 -22.86 12.39
C ASN A 7 8.73 -22.15 11.54
N PRO A 8 7.83 -22.89 10.86
CA PRO A 8 6.78 -22.29 10.05
C PRO A 8 5.74 -21.54 10.89
N GLU A 9 5.57 -21.88 12.17
CA GLU A 9 4.65 -21.21 13.09
C GLU A 9 5.23 -19.89 13.69
N ALA A 10 6.45 -19.52 13.29
CA ALA A 10 7.05 -18.28 13.77
C ALA A 10 6.20 -17.08 13.35
N MET A 11 5.81 -16.26 14.34
CA MET A 11 5.07 -15.03 14.10
C MET A 11 5.98 -13.96 13.52
N ILE A 12 5.66 -13.45 12.34
CA ILE A 12 6.43 -12.44 11.62
C ILE A 12 5.54 -11.25 11.23
N TYR A 13 6.15 -10.10 11.04
CA TYR A 13 5.50 -8.97 10.35
C TYR A 13 5.75 -9.11 8.84
N ALA A 14 4.72 -9.51 8.10
CA ALA A 14 4.84 -9.81 6.66
C ALA A 14 5.10 -8.56 5.79
N ARG A 15 4.88 -7.34 6.31
CA ARG A 15 5.20 -6.06 5.67
C ARG A 15 4.70 -5.98 4.21
N SER A 16 5.60 -5.73 3.26
CA SER A 16 5.23 -5.55 1.85
C SER A 16 4.60 -6.79 1.21
N SER A 17 4.75 -7.99 1.79
CA SER A 17 4.05 -9.20 1.33
C SER A 17 2.54 -9.14 1.55
N LEU A 18 2.05 -8.20 2.39
CA LEU A 18 0.62 -7.96 2.59
C LEU A 18 -0.04 -7.16 1.47
N LYS A 19 0.72 -6.54 0.57
CA LYS A 19 0.16 -5.65 -0.46
C LYS A 19 -0.93 -6.29 -1.33
N PRO A 20 -0.86 -7.56 -1.73
CA PRO A 20 -1.98 -8.21 -2.43
C PRO A 20 -3.28 -8.19 -1.62
N PHE A 21 -3.22 -8.49 -0.31
CA PHE A 21 -4.41 -8.46 0.56
C PHE A 21 -4.94 -7.03 0.75
N GLN A 22 -4.03 -6.05 0.85
CA GLN A 22 -4.36 -4.62 0.92
C GLN A 22 -5.05 -4.14 -0.37
N ALA A 23 -4.58 -4.59 -1.54
CA ALA A 23 -5.23 -4.31 -2.82
C ALA A 23 -6.61 -4.96 -2.92
N ILE A 24 -6.76 -6.22 -2.48
CA ILE A 24 -8.05 -6.93 -2.42
C ILE A 24 -9.03 -6.16 -1.53
N ALA A 25 -8.61 -5.76 -0.33
CA ALA A 25 -9.45 -4.98 0.58
C ALA A 25 -9.89 -3.67 -0.07
N SER A 26 -8.99 -2.96 -0.76
CA SER A 26 -9.33 -1.71 -1.46
C SER A 26 -10.38 -1.94 -2.55
N VAL A 27 -10.20 -2.94 -3.40
CA VAL A 27 -11.15 -3.26 -4.49
C VAL A 27 -12.52 -3.68 -3.93
N ARG A 28 -12.56 -4.51 -2.89
CA ARG A 28 -13.80 -4.95 -2.22
C ARG A 28 -14.59 -3.78 -1.63
N ASN A 29 -13.90 -2.70 -1.29
CA ASN A 29 -14.50 -1.47 -0.75
C ASN A 29 -14.58 -0.35 -1.80
N GLY A 30 -14.70 -0.72 -3.07
CA GLY A 30 -15.09 0.17 -4.15
C GLY A 30 -13.95 0.93 -4.85
N ALA A 31 -12.69 0.64 -4.53
CA ALA A 31 -11.59 1.21 -5.31
C ALA A 31 -11.63 0.69 -6.76
N GLU A 32 -11.78 1.58 -7.72
CA GLU A 32 -11.80 1.24 -9.14
C GLU A 32 -10.36 1.10 -9.68
N LEU A 33 -9.82 -0.09 -9.51
CA LEU A 33 -8.47 -0.46 -9.93
C LEU A 33 -8.54 -1.55 -10.99
N SER A 34 -7.97 -1.29 -12.15
CA SER A 34 -7.83 -2.27 -13.24
C SER A 34 -6.39 -2.36 -13.71
N ASP A 35 -6.03 -3.52 -14.26
CA ASP A 35 -4.76 -3.74 -14.95
C ASP A 35 -3.53 -3.22 -14.17
N GLU A 36 -2.85 -2.24 -14.73
CA GLU A 36 -1.61 -1.69 -14.17
C GLU A 36 -1.81 -0.95 -12.84
N ARG A 37 -2.98 -0.32 -12.62
CA ARG A 37 -3.30 0.35 -11.35
C ARG A 37 -3.44 -0.67 -10.24
N LEU A 38 -4.10 -1.80 -10.50
CA LEU A 38 -4.22 -2.91 -9.56
C LEU A 38 -2.84 -3.55 -9.28
N ALA A 39 -2.06 -3.82 -10.32
CA ALA A 39 -0.70 -4.32 -10.16
C ALA A 39 0.15 -3.36 -9.33
N ARG A 40 -0.04 -2.04 -9.52
CA ARG A 40 0.67 -1.00 -8.76
C ARG A 40 0.27 -0.98 -7.29
N ALA A 41 -1.02 -1.17 -6.97
CA ALA A 41 -1.50 -1.24 -5.60
C ALA A 41 -0.95 -2.47 -4.85
N GLY A 42 -0.85 -3.60 -5.55
CA GLY A 42 -0.44 -4.90 -5.00
C GLY A 42 1.07 -5.15 -4.88
N ALA A 43 1.93 -4.19 -5.28
CA ALA A 43 3.38 -4.41 -5.27
C ALA A 43 4.17 -3.13 -4.88
N PRO A 44 5.39 -3.25 -4.31
CA PRO A 44 6.30 -2.12 -4.18
C PRO A 44 6.85 -1.68 -5.55
N HIS A 45 7.39 -0.45 -5.61
CA HIS A 45 7.95 0.09 -6.86
C HIS A 45 9.19 0.96 -6.64
N VAL A 46 9.89 1.25 -7.73
CA VAL A 46 11.11 2.06 -7.74
C VAL A 46 10.85 3.56 -7.95
N GLY A 47 9.60 3.99 -8.02
CA GLY A 47 9.25 5.40 -8.17
C GLY A 47 9.57 5.97 -9.55
N SER A 48 9.62 5.16 -10.62
CA SER A 48 9.77 5.70 -11.98
C SER A 48 8.61 6.63 -12.31
N GLN A 49 8.77 7.50 -13.31
CA GLN A 49 7.71 8.43 -13.72
C GLN A 49 6.39 7.70 -13.98
N ARG A 50 6.43 6.58 -14.72
CA ARG A 50 5.23 5.76 -14.96
C ARG A 50 4.57 5.27 -13.66
N HIS A 51 5.35 4.89 -12.65
CA HIS A 51 4.80 4.45 -11.36
C HIS A 51 4.11 5.60 -10.63
N GLN A 52 4.70 6.79 -10.67
CA GLN A 52 4.13 7.99 -10.08
C GLN A 52 2.85 8.40 -10.79
N ASP A 53 2.85 8.38 -12.13
CA ASP A 53 1.68 8.71 -12.96
C ASP A 53 0.50 7.76 -12.68
N LEU A 54 0.76 6.46 -12.52
CA LEU A 54 -0.28 5.48 -12.17
C LEU A 54 -0.88 5.73 -10.79
N ALA A 55 -0.05 6.08 -9.79
CA ALA A 55 -0.53 6.41 -8.46
C ALA A 55 -1.32 7.72 -8.44
N ALA A 56 -0.85 8.74 -9.15
CA ALA A 56 -1.55 10.01 -9.33
C ALA A 56 -2.89 9.82 -10.03
N ALA A 57 -2.93 9.05 -11.11
CA ALA A 57 -4.17 8.78 -11.85
C ALA A 57 -5.25 8.05 -11.01
N VAL A 58 -4.86 7.25 -10.02
CA VAL A 58 -5.81 6.66 -9.05
C VAL A 58 -6.38 7.75 -8.15
N LEU A 59 -5.55 8.67 -7.64
CA LEU A 59 -6.00 9.78 -6.80
C LEU A 59 -6.92 10.73 -7.60
N GLU A 60 -6.50 11.15 -8.77
CA GLU A 60 -7.26 12.04 -9.65
C GLU A 60 -8.64 11.48 -10.00
N SER A 61 -8.76 10.16 -10.21
CA SER A 61 -10.06 9.53 -10.50
C SER A 61 -11.07 9.65 -9.36
N THR A 62 -10.61 9.99 -8.16
CA THR A 62 -11.44 10.20 -6.95
C THR A 62 -11.49 11.66 -6.49
N GLY A 63 -10.94 12.59 -7.28
CA GLY A 63 -10.89 14.00 -6.97
C GLY A 63 -9.82 14.38 -5.94
N LEU A 64 -8.85 13.48 -5.69
CA LEU A 64 -7.73 13.72 -4.79
C LEU A 64 -6.44 13.98 -5.56
N ASP A 65 -5.43 14.47 -4.87
CA ASP A 65 -4.08 14.67 -5.37
C ASP A 65 -3.02 14.11 -4.40
N GLU A 66 -1.76 14.34 -4.69
CA GLU A 66 -0.63 13.88 -3.88
C GLU A 66 -0.71 14.31 -2.41
N SER A 67 -1.30 15.47 -2.12
CA SER A 67 -1.39 16.01 -0.75
C SER A 67 -2.23 15.15 0.20
N ALA A 68 -3.11 14.31 -0.34
CA ALA A 68 -3.89 13.34 0.44
C ALA A 68 -3.06 12.16 0.95
N LEU A 69 -1.91 11.88 0.33
CA LEU A 69 -1.04 10.78 0.76
C LEU A 69 -0.44 11.05 2.14
N ARG A 70 -0.39 10.03 2.98
CA ARG A 70 0.23 10.08 4.32
C ARG A 70 1.50 9.23 4.42
N CYS A 71 1.95 8.62 3.31
CA CYS A 71 3.26 7.98 3.26
C CYS A 71 4.37 9.02 3.21
N PRO A 72 5.61 8.67 3.61
CA PRO A 72 6.75 9.58 3.54
C PRO A 72 7.06 10.04 2.12
N THR A 73 7.71 11.19 1.97
CA THR A 73 8.35 11.58 0.72
C THR A 73 9.61 10.75 0.47
N ALA A 74 9.93 10.51 -0.80
CA ALA A 74 11.12 9.78 -1.20
C ALA A 74 11.72 10.33 -2.50
N TRP A 75 13.01 10.09 -2.70
CA TRP A 75 13.60 10.15 -4.01
C TRP A 75 13.22 8.90 -4.82
N PRO A 76 12.97 9.01 -6.13
CA PRO A 76 12.85 7.83 -6.99
C PRO A 76 14.09 6.95 -6.88
N GLN A 77 13.90 5.63 -6.77
CA GLN A 77 14.98 4.64 -6.87
C GLN A 77 15.31 4.34 -8.35
N ASP A 78 14.42 4.72 -9.26
CA ASP A 78 14.64 4.70 -10.70
C ASP A 78 15.64 5.79 -11.08
N GLU A 79 16.82 5.40 -11.50
CA GLU A 79 17.94 6.30 -11.75
C GLU A 79 17.62 7.40 -12.80
N PRO A 80 17.00 7.10 -13.96
CA PRO A 80 16.61 8.12 -14.92
C PRO A 80 15.66 9.17 -14.32
N THR A 81 14.66 8.73 -13.57
CA THR A 81 13.68 9.62 -12.93
C THR A 81 14.32 10.46 -11.83
N PHE A 82 15.23 9.86 -11.04
CA PHE A 82 15.99 10.59 -10.03
C PHE A 82 16.80 11.73 -10.65
N PHE A 83 17.60 11.44 -11.68
CA PHE A 83 18.41 12.45 -12.32
C PHE A 83 17.58 13.54 -13.04
N ALA A 84 16.43 13.17 -13.61
CA ALA A 84 15.51 14.15 -14.19
C ALA A 84 15.03 15.15 -13.13
N ARG A 85 14.53 14.65 -11.98
CA ARG A 85 14.07 15.51 -10.87
C ARG A 85 15.16 16.42 -10.34
N VAL A 86 16.38 15.89 -10.13
CA VAL A 86 17.53 16.70 -9.66
C VAL A 86 17.88 17.80 -10.67
N ARG A 87 17.86 17.49 -11.96
CA ARG A 87 18.16 18.46 -13.03
C ARG A 87 17.11 19.57 -13.11
N GLU A 88 15.85 19.24 -12.80
CA GLU A 88 14.72 20.18 -12.76
C GLU A 88 14.64 20.96 -11.44
N GLY A 89 15.52 20.69 -10.48
CA GLY A 89 15.52 21.33 -9.16
C GLY A 89 14.34 20.92 -8.28
N LEU A 90 13.70 19.78 -8.58
CA LEU A 90 12.59 19.25 -7.80
C LEU A 90 13.09 18.44 -6.59
N ASP A 91 12.35 18.50 -5.49
CA ASP A 91 12.66 17.75 -4.26
C ASP A 91 11.94 16.38 -4.23
N LYS A 92 12.10 15.65 -3.13
CA LYS A 92 11.36 14.42 -2.82
C LYS A 92 9.86 14.64 -2.90
N ASN A 93 9.13 13.59 -3.29
CA ASN A 93 7.68 13.61 -3.28
C ASN A 93 7.10 12.28 -2.76
N GLN A 94 5.82 12.27 -2.41
CA GLN A 94 5.13 11.10 -1.87
C GLN A 94 4.83 10.08 -2.97
N LEU A 95 4.57 10.52 -4.21
CA LEU A 95 4.35 9.63 -5.35
C LEU A 95 5.57 8.77 -5.68
N ALA A 96 6.79 9.25 -5.43
CA ALA A 96 8.01 8.46 -5.61
C ALA A 96 8.22 7.40 -4.53
N PHE A 97 7.54 7.50 -3.38
CA PHE A 97 7.65 6.51 -2.32
C PHE A 97 7.13 5.15 -2.77
N ASN A 98 7.88 4.09 -2.47
CA ASN A 98 7.63 2.72 -2.97
C ASN A 98 6.28 2.10 -2.61
N CYS A 99 5.51 2.73 -1.72
CA CYS A 99 4.17 2.30 -1.33
C CYS A 99 3.06 3.25 -1.83
N SER A 100 3.35 4.30 -2.60
CA SER A 100 2.36 5.30 -3.01
C SER A 100 1.16 4.68 -3.74
N GLY A 101 1.38 3.68 -4.60
CA GLY A 101 0.30 2.98 -5.29
C GLY A 101 -0.69 2.29 -4.35
N LYS A 102 -0.19 1.66 -3.26
CA LYS A 102 -1.05 1.10 -2.21
C LYS A 102 -1.84 2.21 -1.49
N HIS A 103 -1.19 3.32 -1.14
CA HIS A 103 -1.86 4.44 -0.46
C HIS A 103 -2.91 5.10 -1.35
N SER A 104 -2.65 5.24 -2.65
CA SER A 104 -3.65 5.72 -3.61
C SER A 104 -4.87 4.79 -3.68
N ALA A 105 -4.65 3.46 -3.66
CA ALA A 105 -5.74 2.49 -3.61
C ALA A 105 -6.55 2.56 -2.31
N PHE A 106 -5.89 2.77 -1.16
CA PHE A 106 -6.54 2.98 0.12
C PHE A 106 -7.44 4.21 0.10
N LEU A 107 -6.95 5.32 -0.39
CA LEU A 107 -7.71 6.57 -0.50
C LEU A 107 -8.88 6.43 -1.48
N SER A 108 -8.69 5.73 -2.59
CA SER A 108 -9.78 5.42 -3.54
C SER A 108 -10.89 4.61 -2.86
N ALA A 109 -10.55 3.61 -2.04
CA ALA A 109 -11.54 2.86 -1.27
C ALA A 109 -12.25 3.74 -0.23
N CYS A 110 -11.51 4.64 0.45
CA CYS A 110 -12.12 5.57 1.41
C CYS A 110 -13.14 6.48 0.74
N VAL A 111 -12.82 7.07 -0.41
CA VAL A 111 -13.76 7.91 -1.16
C VAL A 111 -14.99 7.13 -1.57
N ALA A 112 -14.81 5.94 -2.16
CA ALA A 112 -15.91 5.10 -2.63
C ALA A 112 -16.85 4.65 -1.50
N SER A 113 -16.29 4.37 -0.31
CA SER A 113 -17.04 3.93 0.87
C SER A 113 -17.56 5.09 1.75
N GLY A 114 -17.24 6.35 1.44
CA GLY A 114 -17.56 7.50 2.27
C GLY A 114 -16.84 7.53 3.62
N TRP A 115 -15.64 6.92 3.71
CA TRP A 115 -14.82 6.88 4.90
C TRP A 115 -13.89 8.10 4.99
N ASP A 116 -13.46 8.43 6.21
CA ASP A 116 -12.52 9.53 6.44
C ASP A 116 -11.17 9.27 5.79
N GLN A 117 -10.67 10.27 5.05
CA GLN A 117 -9.41 10.16 4.29
C GLN A 117 -8.19 10.61 5.11
N GLU A 118 -8.41 11.34 6.21
CA GLU A 118 -7.30 11.85 7.02
C GLU A 118 -6.74 10.77 7.95
N SER A 119 -7.60 9.90 8.47
CA SER A 119 -7.26 8.84 9.43
C SER A 119 -7.10 7.46 8.81
N TYR A 120 -7.01 7.33 7.48
CA TYR A 120 -7.01 6.03 6.80
C TYR A 120 -5.89 5.07 7.21
N LEU A 121 -4.88 5.55 7.93
CA LEU A 121 -3.79 4.76 8.49
C LEU A 121 -4.00 4.36 9.96
N ASP A 122 -5.06 4.86 10.62
CA ASP A 122 -5.37 4.44 11.98
C ASP A 122 -5.74 2.95 11.99
N PRO A 123 -5.16 2.13 12.89
CA PRO A 123 -5.51 0.71 12.99
C PRO A 123 -7.01 0.44 13.21
N SER A 124 -7.73 1.38 13.84
CA SER A 124 -9.19 1.27 14.06
C SER A 124 -10.04 1.74 12.87
N HIS A 125 -9.44 2.33 11.85
CA HIS A 125 -10.16 2.81 10.67
C HIS A 125 -10.81 1.66 9.90
N PRO A 126 -12.05 1.81 9.36
CA PRO A 126 -12.76 0.74 8.66
C PRO A 126 -11.95 0.09 7.53
N LEU A 127 -11.18 0.88 6.78
CA LEU A 127 -10.29 0.37 5.75
C LEU A 127 -9.25 -0.61 6.33
N GLN A 128 -8.61 -0.26 7.45
CA GLN A 128 -7.58 -1.11 8.05
C GLN A 128 -8.18 -2.37 8.65
N GLN A 129 -9.40 -2.29 9.19
CA GLN A 129 -10.15 -3.48 9.60
C GLN A 129 -10.45 -4.40 8.41
N ALA A 130 -10.90 -3.85 7.28
CA ALA A 130 -11.11 -4.62 6.06
C ALA A 130 -9.82 -5.27 5.52
N VAL A 131 -8.67 -4.63 5.70
CA VAL A 131 -7.36 -5.22 5.39
C VAL A 131 -7.06 -6.41 6.31
N MET A 132 -7.28 -6.25 7.63
CA MET A 132 -7.06 -7.34 8.59
C MET A 132 -7.98 -8.53 8.31
N ASP A 133 -9.25 -8.27 7.99
CA ASP A 133 -10.22 -9.31 7.61
C ASP A 133 -9.76 -10.06 6.34
N ALA A 134 -9.27 -9.37 5.33
CA ALA A 134 -8.72 -9.99 4.14
C ALA A 134 -7.47 -10.83 4.46
N VAL A 135 -6.59 -10.36 5.34
CA VAL A 135 -5.42 -11.14 5.76
C VAL A 135 -5.85 -12.44 6.44
N VAL A 136 -6.78 -12.39 7.38
CA VAL A 136 -7.30 -13.58 8.08
C VAL A 136 -7.97 -14.55 7.11
N GLU A 137 -8.84 -14.02 6.22
CA GLU A 137 -9.57 -14.84 5.24
C GLU A 137 -8.63 -15.62 4.32
N PHE A 138 -7.65 -14.96 3.74
CA PHE A 138 -6.79 -15.56 2.72
C PHE A 138 -5.61 -16.34 3.30
N SER A 139 -5.12 -15.99 4.49
CA SER A 139 -4.08 -16.78 5.17
C SER A 139 -4.63 -17.97 5.93
N GLY A 140 -5.93 -17.96 6.27
CA GLY A 140 -6.53 -18.96 7.14
C GLY A 140 -5.95 -18.95 8.57
N SER A 141 -5.21 -17.94 8.93
CA SER A 141 -4.49 -17.83 10.22
C SER A 141 -4.93 -16.60 11.00
N PRO A 142 -4.97 -16.69 12.35
CA PRO A 142 -5.24 -15.52 13.17
C PRO A 142 -4.07 -14.54 13.07
N ILE A 143 -4.39 -13.26 13.21
CA ILE A 143 -3.37 -12.20 13.34
C ILE A 143 -3.00 -11.98 14.82
N GLY A 144 -1.73 -11.69 15.06
CA GLY A 144 -1.22 -11.28 16.37
C GLY A 144 -1.18 -9.78 16.56
N ASN A 145 -0.12 -9.29 17.20
CA ASN A 145 0.05 -7.85 17.43
C ASN A 145 0.10 -7.06 16.13
N ILE A 146 -0.41 -5.84 16.18
CA ILE A 146 -0.33 -4.88 15.07
C ILE A 146 0.77 -3.87 15.36
N ALA A 147 1.70 -3.69 14.42
CA ALA A 147 2.71 -2.64 14.43
C ALA A 147 2.44 -1.66 13.28
N ILE A 148 3.24 -0.60 13.20
CA ILE A 148 3.19 0.39 12.12
C ILE A 148 4.39 0.17 11.20
N ASP A 149 4.14 0.00 9.91
CA ASP A 149 5.19 -0.14 8.90
C ASP A 149 5.85 1.21 8.58
N GLY A 150 6.99 1.18 7.92
CA GLY A 150 7.73 2.38 7.50
C GLY A 150 6.96 3.33 6.57
N CYS A 151 5.85 2.88 6.00
CA CYS A 151 4.92 3.73 5.23
C CYS A 151 3.77 4.32 6.06
N GLY A 152 3.72 4.07 7.37
CA GLY A 152 2.65 4.51 8.27
C GLY A 152 1.45 3.56 8.36
N ALA A 153 1.35 2.55 7.51
CA ALA A 153 0.22 1.62 7.52
C ALA A 153 0.37 0.54 8.60
N PRO A 154 -0.74 0.08 9.22
CA PRO A 154 -0.73 -1.06 10.12
C PRO A 154 -0.23 -2.33 9.46
N VAL A 155 0.55 -3.11 10.20
CA VAL A 155 1.04 -4.41 9.78
C VAL A 155 0.84 -5.43 10.89
N PRO A 156 0.04 -6.49 10.66
CA PRO A 156 -0.18 -7.53 11.66
C PRO A 156 0.98 -8.51 11.69
N GLN A 157 1.18 -9.12 12.86
CA GLN A 157 1.90 -10.37 12.97
C GLN A 157 1.04 -11.53 12.46
N MET A 158 1.65 -12.44 11.74
CA MET A 158 1.02 -13.67 11.25
C MET A 158 2.06 -14.80 11.19
N PRO A 159 1.65 -16.08 11.22
CA PRO A 159 2.59 -17.18 11.01
C PRO A 159 3.15 -17.14 9.59
N LEU A 160 4.30 -17.78 9.39
CA LEU A 160 5.00 -17.80 8.11
C LEU A 160 4.33 -18.73 7.07
N VAL A 161 3.44 -19.60 7.49
CA VAL A 161 2.70 -20.57 6.66
C VAL A 161 1.58 -19.94 5.87
#